data_0d65d02530a202c2b374d33549d86761
#
_entry.id   0d65d02530a202c2b374d33549d86761
#
_cell.length_a   1.000
_cell.length_b   1.000
_cell.length_c   1.000
_cell.angle_alpha   90.00
_cell.angle_beta   90.00
_cell.angle_gamma   90.00
#
_symmetry.space_group_name_H-M   'P 1'
#
loop_
_entity.id
_entity.type
_entity.pdbx_description
1 polymer ?
#
loop_
_entity_poly.entity_id
_entity_poly.type
_entity_poly.pdbx_seq_one_letter_code
_entity_poly.pdbx_strand_id
1 'polypeptide(L)'
;MPEAPTIDGGNTVWLLVSTALVLLMTPGLALFYGGLNRAKGVLNMMMMSFSAIGLISVLWWFYGFSVAFGTDVNGFWGDPGAYLGTKTFMAETDLWGATAENPSGIGVPLYVFMAFQMVFAVITVALISGAISDRAKFAGWLVFAFGWATLVYFPVAHWVWGGGIIGGDIHALDFAGGTAVHINAGAAALAVALVLGKRLGWPREGMKPHNIPLVALGAGLLWFGWFGFNAGSELTVDSVAGLAFINTQLATAAAVLGWLAVEWIKDKKPTMVGASSGAVAGLVAITPACGFIAPWASVLLGIVAGAVCALAVSLKYKLGYDDSLDVVGVHFVGGWIGSLWLGLFATNSVNAAITDVVGASDGLFYGGGVTQLGRQAIAGLIVTVWSFGIAWLLAFAIEKTIGFRLKPEAEVEGIDLAEHAESGYDLSLAGGSGGGSAFALAGIGTPAGAAGTKPASDESEPVSEKVAG
;
A
#
# COMPACT_ATOMS: atom_id res chain seq x y z
N MET A 1 -16.88 14.51 -42.58
CA MET A 1 -15.51 14.00 -42.25
C MET A 1 -15.56 13.70 -40.78
N PRO A 2 -15.04 12.58 -40.30
CA PRO A 2 -14.93 12.40 -38.85
C PRO A 2 -14.15 13.55 -38.26
N GLU A 3 -14.58 14.02 -37.12
CA GLU A 3 -13.93 15.11 -36.39
C GLU A 3 -12.50 14.68 -36.02
N ALA A 4 -11.52 15.59 -36.16
CA ALA A 4 -10.15 15.25 -35.79
C ALA A 4 -10.05 15.01 -34.28
N PRO A 5 -9.26 14.04 -33.82
CA PRO A 5 -9.06 13.78 -32.39
C PRO A 5 -8.54 15.04 -31.70
N THR A 6 -9.13 15.41 -30.57
CA THR A 6 -8.79 16.63 -29.82
C THR A 6 -8.39 16.28 -28.38
N ILE A 7 -7.32 16.91 -27.91
CA ILE A 7 -6.87 16.80 -26.51
C ILE A 7 -7.72 17.73 -25.65
N ASP A 8 -8.28 17.17 -24.58
CA ASP A 8 -8.91 17.98 -23.51
C ASP A 8 -7.83 18.42 -22.51
N GLY A 9 -7.61 19.74 -22.45
CA GLY A 9 -6.60 20.32 -21.55
C GLY A 9 -6.91 20.14 -20.07
N GLY A 10 -8.20 20.18 -19.68
CA GLY A 10 -8.63 19.99 -18.31
C GLY A 10 -8.38 18.56 -17.82
N ASN A 11 -8.85 17.57 -18.56
CA ASN A 11 -8.66 16.15 -18.26
C ASN A 11 -7.17 15.78 -18.24
N THR A 12 -6.41 16.27 -19.23
CA THR A 12 -4.96 16.00 -19.33
C THR A 12 -4.20 16.57 -18.14
N VAL A 13 -4.41 17.84 -17.77
CA VAL A 13 -3.75 18.46 -16.60
C VAL A 13 -4.17 17.78 -15.31
N TRP A 14 -5.45 17.45 -15.16
CA TRP A 14 -5.94 16.72 -13.98
C TRP A 14 -5.22 15.39 -13.81
N LEU A 15 -5.06 14.63 -14.89
CA LEU A 15 -4.43 13.33 -14.82
C LEU A 15 -2.92 13.43 -14.58
N LEU A 16 -2.22 14.42 -15.17
CA LEU A 16 -0.81 14.69 -14.89
C LEU A 16 -0.57 15.05 -13.42
N VAL A 17 -1.40 15.94 -12.86
CA VAL A 17 -1.34 16.32 -11.43
C VAL A 17 -1.65 15.11 -10.56
N SER A 18 -2.70 14.36 -10.87
CA SER A 18 -3.07 13.14 -10.14
C SER A 18 -1.97 12.08 -10.19
N THR A 19 -1.29 11.92 -11.32
CA THR A 19 -0.11 11.03 -11.45
C THR A 19 1.00 11.44 -10.47
N ALA A 20 1.33 12.74 -10.40
CA ALA A 20 2.34 13.23 -9.48
C ALA A 20 1.93 13.06 -8.00
N LEU A 21 0.64 13.27 -7.68
CA LEU A 21 0.08 13.05 -6.34
C LEU A 21 0.18 11.57 -5.94
N VAL A 22 -0.17 10.64 -6.81
CA VAL A 22 -0.07 9.19 -6.55
C VAL A 22 1.39 8.74 -6.46
N LEU A 23 2.28 9.27 -7.31
CA LEU A 23 3.71 8.98 -7.18
C LEU A 23 4.25 9.40 -5.81
N LEU A 24 3.83 10.55 -5.29
CA LEU A 24 4.20 11.04 -3.96
C LEU A 24 3.76 10.08 -2.83
N MET A 25 2.71 9.29 -3.06
CA MET A 25 2.26 8.33 -2.04
C MET A 25 3.30 7.24 -1.78
N THR A 26 4.12 6.82 -2.74
CA THR A 26 5.14 5.79 -2.50
C THR A 26 6.27 6.27 -1.57
N PRO A 27 6.89 7.46 -1.72
CA PRO A 27 7.71 8.06 -0.68
C PRO A 27 6.97 8.29 0.64
N GLY A 28 5.70 8.70 0.59
CA GLY A 28 4.84 8.82 1.78
C GLY A 28 4.71 7.49 2.53
N LEU A 29 4.51 6.39 1.80
CA LEU A 29 4.47 5.04 2.34
C LEU A 29 5.83 4.63 2.95
N ALA A 30 6.93 4.97 2.27
CA ALA A 30 8.28 4.74 2.80
C ALA A 30 8.48 5.41 4.16
N LEU A 31 8.01 6.64 4.33
CA LEU A 31 8.05 7.36 5.61
C LEU A 31 7.10 6.74 6.66
N PHE A 32 5.88 6.40 6.27
CA PHE A 32 4.89 5.78 7.15
C PHE A 32 5.40 4.42 7.66
N TYR A 33 5.81 3.54 6.77
CA TYR A 33 6.36 2.23 7.12
C TYR A 33 7.72 2.34 7.83
N GLY A 34 8.61 3.23 7.35
CA GLY A 34 9.89 3.49 7.98
C GLY A 34 9.71 3.91 9.44
N GLY A 35 8.80 4.84 9.72
CA GLY A 35 8.50 5.30 11.08
C GLY A 35 7.90 4.23 11.99
N LEU A 36 7.07 3.34 11.44
CA LEU A 36 6.48 2.19 12.16
C LEU A 36 7.50 1.09 12.45
N ASN A 37 8.57 1.00 11.66
CA ASN A 37 9.58 -0.02 11.79
C ASN A 37 10.53 0.25 12.98
N ARG A 38 11.42 -0.71 13.30
CA ARG A 38 12.53 -0.49 14.23
C ARG A 38 13.61 0.38 13.59
N ALA A 39 14.33 1.18 14.39
CA ALA A 39 15.36 2.10 13.90
C ALA A 39 16.45 1.43 13.04
N LYS A 40 16.78 0.17 13.33
CA LYS A 40 17.83 -0.62 12.63
C LYS A 40 17.34 -1.33 11.36
N GLY A 41 16.11 -1.07 10.93
CA GLY A 41 15.51 -1.60 9.71
C GLY A 41 14.80 -0.53 8.88
N VAL A 42 14.98 0.74 9.23
CA VAL A 42 14.28 1.87 8.59
C VAL A 42 14.67 2.03 7.12
N LEU A 43 15.97 1.93 6.82
CA LEU A 43 16.48 2.13 5.46
C LEU A 43 16.06 0.98 4.54
N ASN A 44 16.17 -0.27 4.98
CA ASN A 44 15.69 -1.41 4.19
C ASN A 44 14.20 -1.28 3.87
N MET A 45 13.38 -0.85 4.84
CA MET A 45 11.96 -0.65 4.62
C MET A 45 11.68 0.46 3.58
N MET A 46 12.41 1.57 3.67
CA MET A 46 12.33 2.66 2.68
C MET A 46 12.83 2.22 1.32
N MET A 47 13.96 1.48 1.26
CA MET A 47 14.53 0.93 0.02
C MET A 47 13.57 -0.02 -0.70
N MET A 48 12.78 -0.83 0.02
CA MET A 48 11.76 -1.68 -0.60
C MET A 48 10.69 -0.84 -1.34
N SER A 49 10.28 0.29 -0.79
CA SER A 49 9.33 1.20 -1.45
C SER A 49 9.97 1.93 -2.63
N PHE A 50 11.18 2.48 -2.46
CA PHE A 50 11.88 3.20 -3.53
C PHE A 50 12.28 2.28 -4.69
N SER A 51 12.70 1.05 -4.39
CA SER A 51 13.03 0.06 -5.44
C SER A 51 11.79 -0.34 -6.25
N ALA A 52 10.60 -0.35 -5.64
CA ALA A 52 9.35 -0.57 -6.37
C ALA A 52 9.11 0.55 -7.40
N ILE A 53 9.41 1.83 -7.08
CA ILE A 53 9.32 2.92 -8.07
C ILE A 53 10.18 2.60 -9.29
N GLY A 54 11.46 2.28 -9.08
CA GLY A 54 12.38 2.00 -10.18
C GLY A 54 12.00 0.76 -10.99
N LEU A 55 11.85 -0.37 -10.31
CA LEU A 55 11.60 -1.66 -10.94
C LEU A 55 10.28 -1.69 -11.70
N ILE A 56 9.20 -1.33 -11.01
CA ILE A 56 7.84 -1.48 -11.57
C ILE A 56 7.60 -0.48 -12.71
N SER A 57 8.14 0.75 -12.62
CA SER A 57 8.02 1.72 -13.73
C SER A 57 8.66 1.20 -15.01
N VAL A 58 9.83 0.56 -14.92
CA VAL A 58 10.51 -0.02 -16.10
C VAL A 58 9.73 -1.20 -16.66
N LEU A 59 9.25 -2.12 -15.81
CA LEU A 59 8.44 -3.26 -16.23
C LEU A 59 7.11 -2.82 -16.85
N TRP A 60 6.47 -1.81 -16.27
CA TRP A 60 5.23 -1.24 -16.77
C TRP A 60 5.38 -0.65 -18.15
N TRP A 61 6.40 0.17 -18.37
CA TRP A 61 6.73 0.71 -19.69
C TRP A 61 7.05 -0.38 -20.70
N PHE A 62 7.79 -1.41 -20.28
CA PHE A 62 8.27 -2.44 -21.22
C PHE A 62 7.14 -3.34 -21.72
N TYR A 63 6.32 -3.91 -20.80
CA TYR A 63 5.22 -4.81 -21.16
C TYR A 63 4.00 -4.74 -20.24
N GLY A 64 4.15 -4.24 -19.02
CA GLY A 64 3.09 -4.26 -18.01
C GLY A 64 1.83 -3.52 -18.45
N PHE A 65 2.01 -2.36 -19.11
CA PHE A 65 0.89 -1.61 -19.66
C PHE A 65 0.14 -2.40 -20.75
N SER A 66 0.85 -3.12 -21.61
CA SER A 66 0.24 -4.00 -22.62
C SER A 66 -0.58 -5.13 -21.99
N VAL A 67 -0.04 -5.78 -20.95
CA VAL A 67 -0.74 -6.86 -20.24
C VAL A 67 -1.98 -6.35 -19.51
N ALA A 68 -1.93 -5.13 -18.97
CA ALA A 68 -3.05 -4.54 -18.24
C ALA A 68 -4.11 -3.90 -19.16
N PHE A 69 -3.70 -3.19 -20.21
CA PHE A 69 -4.57 -2.34 -21.03
C PHE A 69 -4.48 -2.57 -22.55
N GLY A 70 -3.78 -3.62 -22.98
CA GLY A 70 -3.82 -4.07 -24.36
C GLY A 70 -5.17 -4.69 -24.72
N THR A 71 -5.37 -5.00 -26.00
CA THR A 71 -6.58 -5.69 -26.48
C THR A 71 -6.80 -6.97 -25.68
N ASP A 72 -8.03 -7.17 -25.20
CA ASP A 72 -8.38 -8.32 -24.36
C ASP A 72 -8.08 -9.65 -25.06
N VAL A 73 -7.47 -10.58 -24.32
CA VAL A 73 -7.24 -11.97 -24.69
C VAL A 73 -7.96 -12.90 -23.72
N ASN A 74 -9.16 -13.33 -24.12
CA ASN A 74 -10.00 -14.28 -23.40
C ASN A 74 -10.36 -13.85 -21.96
N GLY A 75 -10.49 -12.56 -21.68
CA GLY A 75 -10.82 -12.01 -20.37
C GLY A 75 -9.71 -12.09 -19.34
N PHE A 76 -8.52 -12.61 -19.72
CA PHE A 76 -7.49 -12.95 -18.74
C PHE A 76 -6.32 -11.96 -18.72
N TRP A 77 -5.89 -11.44 -19.87
CA TRP A 77 -4.85 -10.38 -19.98
C TRP A 77 -5.03 -9.60 -21.27
N GLY A 78 -4.45 -8.41 -21.33
CA GLY A 78 -4.29 -7.68 -22.58
C GLY A 78 -3.19 -8.29 -23.44
N ASP A 79 -3.25 -8.09 -24.77
CA ASP A 79 -2.20 -8.52 -25.70
C ASP A 79 -0.84 -7.93 -25.26
N PRO A 80 0.14 -8.75 -24.86
CA PRO A 80 1.44 -8.27 -24.41
C PRO A 80 2.23 -7.50 -25.49
N GLY A 81 1.89 -7.69 -26.76
CA GLY A 81 2.51 -7.01 -27.90
C GLY A 81 1.90 -5.65 -28.23
N ALA A 82 0.71 -5.32 -27.70
CA ALA A 82 -0.06 -4.13 -28.10
C ALA A 82 0.74 -2.82 -27.97
N TYR A 83 1.43 -2.65 -26.84
CA TYR A 83 2.18 -1.44 -26.51
C TYR A 83 3.64 -1.72 -26.10
N LEU A 84 4.20 -2.83 -26.51
CA LEU A 84 5.52 -3.31 -26.09
C LEU A 84 6.61 -2.25 -26.31
N GLY A 85 7.22 -1.76 -25.25
CA GLY A 85 8.25 -0.73 -25.31
C GLY A 85 7.78 0.56 -25.97
N THR A 86 6.48 0.84 -25.96
CA THR A 86 5.83 2.04 -26.56
C THR A 86 6.03 2.19 -28.07
N LYS A 87 6.29 1.11 -28.79
CA LYS A 87 6.53 1.18 -30.25
C LYS A 87 5.33 1.67 -31.06
N THR A 88 4.13 1.57 -30.53
CA THR A 88 2.89 1.73 -31.27
C THR A 88 2.13 3.02 -30.99
N PHE A 89 2.42 3.75 -29.91
CA PHE A 89 1.71 5.01 -29.58
C PHE A 89 2.65 6.22 -29.52
N MET A 90 3.28 6.49 -30.64
CA MET A 90 4.14 7.68 -30.81
C MET A 90 3.40 8.85 -31.45
N ALA A 91 2.13 8.67 -31.84
CA ALA A 91 1.35 9.71 -32.51
C ALA A 91 0.73 10.66 -31.50
N GLU A 92 0.73 11.96 -31.79
CA GLU A 92 0.04 13.01 -31.01
C GLU A 92 -1.47 12.76 -30.87
N THR A 93 -2.02 11.88 -31.72
CA THR A 93 -3.45 11.56 -31.82
C THR A 93 -3.85 10.28 -31.07
N ASP A 94 -2.92 9.60 -30.41
CA ASP A 94 -3.25 8.41 -29.63
C ASP A 94 -3.86 8.84 -28.28
N LEU A 95 -5.19 8.82 -28.21
CA LEU A 95 -5.97 9.23 -27.05
C LEU A 95 -6.61 8.02 -26.36
N TRP A 96 -6.68 8.03 -25.04
CA TRP A 96 -7.33 6.97 -24.28
C TRP A 96 -8.83 6.92 -24.49
N GLY A 97 -9.36 5.73 -24.74
CA GLY A 97 -10.79 5.52 -25.01
C GLY A 97 -11.23 5.99 -26.40
N ALA A 98 -10.31 6.31 -27.30
CA ALA A 98 -10.64 6.65 -28.69
C ALA A 98 -11.25 5.45 -29.43
N THR A 99 -12.36 5.70 -30.13
CA THR A 99 -13.05 4.74 -31.00
C THR A 99 -13.29 5.34 -32.37
N ALA A 100 -13.77 4.54 -33.34
CA ALA A 100 -14.13 5.05 -34.66
C ALA A 100 -15.29 6.09 -34.60
N GLU A 101 -16.20 5.94 -33.63
CA GLU A 101 -17.34 6.83 -33.37
C GLU A 101 -16.97 8.03 -32.52
N ASN A 102 -16.00 7.88 -31.61
CA ASN A 102 -15.45 8.93 -30.77
C ASN A 102 -13.92 8.97 -30.85
N PRO A 103 -13.34 9.60 -31.88
CA PRO A 103 -11.88 9.61 -32.07
C PRO A 103 -11.10 10.35 -30.98
N SER A 104 -11.76 11.20 -30.19
CA SER A 104 -11.13 11.90 -29.07
C SER A 104 -11.15 11.11 -27.76
N GLY A 105 -12.00 10.05 -27.67
CA GLY A 105 -12.19 9.34 -26.41
C GLY A 105 -12.57 10.32 -25.28
N ILE A 106 -11.75 10.34 -24.21
CA ILE A 106 -11.86 11.32 -23.12
C ILE A 106 -10.88 12.50 -23.29
N GLY A 107 -10.22 12.61 -24.42
CA GLY A 107 -9.26 13.67 -24.73
C GLY A 107 -7.93 13.59 -23.97
N VAL A 108 -7.60 12.46 -23.36
CA VAL A 108 -6.35 12.27 -22.60
C VAL A 108 -5.33 11.53 -23.47
N PRO A 109 -4.11 12.07 -23.66
CA PRO A 109 -3.05 11.37 -24.37
C PRO A 109 -2.72 10.03 -23.71
N LEU A 110 -2.49 9.00 -24.53
CA LEU A 110 -2.24 7.64 -24.06
C LEU A 110 -1.03 7.55 -23.12
N TYR A 111 0.00 8.36 -23.33
CA TYR A 111 1.15 8.47 -22.41
C TYR A 111 0.78 8.95 -21.02
N VAL A 112 -0.20 9.87 -20.92
CA VAL A 112 -0.65 10.41 -19.63
C VAL A 112 -1.45 9.35 -18.87
N PHE A 113 -2.34 8.62 -19.56
CA PHE A 113 -3.06 7.48 -18.98
C PHE A 113 -2.10 6.36 -18.55
N MET A 114 -1.12 6.01 -19.39
CA MET A 114 -0.08 5.03 -19.06
C MET A 114 0.69 5.43 -17.80
N ALA A 115 1.11 6.70 -17.70
CA ALA A 115 1.82 7.20 -16.53
C ALA A 115 0.96 7.18 -15.25
N PHE A 116 -0.32 7.50 -15.38
CA PHE A 116 -1.28 7.44 -14.27
C PHE A 116 -1.44 6.01 -13.75
N GLN A 117 -1.67 5.06 -14.62
CA GLN A 117 -1.82 3.65 -14.23
C GLN A 117 -0.51 3.01 -13.74
N MET A 118 0.64 3.50 -14.21
CA MET A 118 1.96 3.06 -13.74
C MET A 118 2.14 3.27 -12.23
N VAL A 119 1.75 4.42 -11.71
CA VAL A 119 1.95 4.74 -10.30
C VAL A 119 1.04 3.92 -9.38
N PHE A 120 -0.08 3.40 -9.89
CA PHE A 120 -0.90 2.39 -9.18
C PHE A 120 -0.18 1.03 -9.07
N ALA A 121 0.47 0.59 -10.15
CA ALA A 121 1.29 -0.62 -10.13
C ALA A 121 2.42 -0.50 -9.10
N VAL A 122 3.12 0.63 -9.09
CA VAL A 122 4.22 0.94 -8.16
C VAL A 122 3.77 0.85 -6.71
N ILE A 123 2.72 1.60 -6.34
CA ILE A 123 2.28 1.65 -4.94
C ILE A 123 1.72 0.31 -4.47
N THR A 124 0.99 -0.43 -5.33
CA THR A 124 0.40 -1.72 -4.97
C THR A 124 1.47 -2.74 -4.59
N VAL A 125 2.56 -2.81 -5.36
CA VAL A 125 3.70 -3.67 -5.02
C VAL A 125 4.34 -3.21 -3.72
N ALA A 126 4.59 -1.90 -3.56
CA ALA A 126 5.23 -1.35 -2.36
C ALA A 126 4.46 -1.67 -1.06
N LEU A 127 3.11 -1.70 -1.10
CA LEU A 127 2.27 -2.03 0.06
C LEU A 127 2.62 -3.38 0.69
N ILE A 128 2.96 -4.39 -0.11
CA ILE A 128 3.23 -5.76 0.37
C ILE A 128 4.42 -5.79 1.32
N SER A 129 5.41 -4.92 1.09
CA SER A 129 6.66 -4.87 1.87
C SER A 129 6.44 -4.67 3.37
N GLY A 130 5.37 -3.96 3.75
CA GLY A 130 5.04 -3.73 5.16
C GLY A 130 4.83 -5.00 5.98
N ALA A 131 4.33 -6.06 5.37
CA ALA A 131 4.08 -7.33 6.07
C ALA A 131 5.36 -8.12 6.40
N ILE A 132 6.46 -7.86 5.70
CA ILE A 132 7.71 -8.64 5.80
C ILE A 132 8.90 -7.83 6.34
N SER A 133 8.61 -6.67 6.88
CA SER A 133 9.60 -5.79 7.48
C SER A 133 10.48 -6.51 8.50
N ASP A 134 11.73 -6.07 8.63
CA ASP A 134 12.77 -6.57 9.54
C ASP A 134 13.30 -7.99 9.28
N ARG A 135 12.78 -8.74 8.28
CA ARG A 135 13.20 -10.12 8.08
C ARG A 135 13.38 -10.56 6.62
N ALA A 136 13.00 -9.72 5.67
CA ALA A 136 13.12 -10.05 4.25
C ALA A 136 14.42 -9.49 3.66
N LYS A 137 15.18 -10.34 2.96
CA LYS A 137 16.37 -9.93 2.19
C LYS A 137 15.95 -9.03 1.02
N PHE A 138 16.72 -7.99 0.78
CA PHE A 138 16.43 -7.03 -0.28
C PHE A 138 16.46 -7.67 -1.69
N ALA A 139 17.41 -8.54 -1.98
CA ALA A 139 17.45 -9.27 -3.24
C ALA A 139 16.21 -10.17 -3.45
N GLY A 140 15.76 -10.86 -2.39
CA GLY A 140 14.52 -11.65 -2.42
C GLY A 140 13.29 -10.78 -2.69
N TRP A 141 13.24 -9.60 -2.10
CA TRP A 141 12.20 -8.61 -2.35
C TRP A 141 12.14 -8.18 -3.83
N LEU A 142 13.26 -7.85 -4.46
CA LEU A 142 13.28 -7.43 -5.86
C LEU A 142 12.78 -8.53 -6.79
N VAL A 143 13.20 -9.79 -6.58
CA VAL A 143 12.71 -10.93 -7.36
C VAL A 143 11.22 -11.18 -7.13
N PHE A 144 10.76 -11.06 -5.90
CA PHE A 144 9.34 -11.17 -5.55
C PHE A 144 8.53 -10.06 -6.23
N ALA A 145 8.95 -8.81 -6.11
CA ALA A 145 8.28 -7.66 -6.71
C ALA A 145 8.15 -7.78 -8.24
N PHE A 146 9.22 -8.22 -8.91
CA PHE A 146 9.19 -8.53 -10.34
C PHE A 146 8.15 -9.60 -10.69
N GLY A 147 8.22 -10.76 -10.02
CA GLY A 147 7.34 -11.90 -10.30
C GLY A 147 5.88 -11.59 -9.97
N TRP A 148 5.62 -10.95 -8.82
CA TRP A 148 4.27 -10.64 -8.39
C TRP A 148 3.61 -9.55 -9.26
N ALA A 149 4.33 -8.50 -9.63
CA ALA A 149 3.81 -7.51 -10.56
C ALA A 149 3.40 -8.15 -11.89
N THR A 150 4.26 -9.02 -12.44
CA THR A 150 4.04 -9.68 -13.74
C THR A 150 2.89 -10.68 -13.70
N LEU A 151 2.84 -11.54 -12.69
CA LEU A 151 1.90 -12.65 -12.63
C LEU A 151 0.59 -12.32 -11.91
N VAL A 152 0.57 -11.25 -11.10
CA VAL A 152 -0.60 -10.89 -10.31
C VAL A 152 -1.11 -9.51 -10.66
N TYR A 153 -0.30 -8.46 -10.44
CA TYR A 153 -0.84 -7.11 -10.56
C TYR A 153 -1.29 -6.78 -11.99
N PHE A 154 -0.45 -7.02 -13.00
CA PHE A 154 -0.78 -6.67 -14.38
C PHE A 154 -2.03 -7.41 -14.90
N PRO A 155 -2.17 -8.73 -14.70
CA PRO A 155 -3.42 -9.43 -15.03
C PRO A 155 -4.62 -8.94 -14.23
N VAL A 156 -4.49 -8.72 -12.92
CA VAL A 156 -5.61 -8.24 -12.10
C VAL A 156 -6.07 -6.84 -12.50
N ALA A 157 -5.15 -5.95 -12.87
CA ALA A 157 -5.50 -4.63 -13.42
C ALA A 157 -6.29 -4.76 -14.73
N HIS A 158 -5.93 -5.74 -15.59
CA HIS A 158 -6.71 -6.08 -16.78
C HIS A 158 -8.10 -6.59 -16.41
N TRP A 159 -8.21 -7.51 -15.46
CA TRP A 159 -9.50 -8.06 -15.04
C TRP A 159 -10.47 -7.01 -14.56
N VAL A 160 -9.96 -6.00 -13.84
CA VAL A 160 -10.80 -4.97 -13.20
C VAL A 160 -11.07 -3.80 -14.15
N TRP A 161 -10.05 -3.30 -14.86
CA TRP A 161 -10.13 -2.05 -15.63
C TRP A 161 -9.81 -2.19 -17.12
N GLY A 162 -9.16 -3.27 -17.52
CA GLY A 162 -8.72 -3.50 -18.90
C GLY A 162 -9.73 -4.24 -19.78
N GLY A 163 -10.96 -4.43 -19.31
CA GLY A 163 -12.00 -5.16 -20.04
C GLY A 163 -12.04 -6.66 -19.78
N GLY A 164 -11.24 -7.18 -18.83
CA GLY A 164 -11.21 -8.58 -18.45
C GLY A 164 -12.38 -9.02 -17.55
N ILE A 165 -12.28 -10.24 -17.01
CA ILE A 165 -13.38 -10.99 -16.37
C ILE A 165 -14.12 -10.28 -15.24
N ILE A 166 -13.45 -9.40 -14.46
CA ILE A 166 -14.08 -8.77 -13.29
C ILE A 166 -14.95 -7.57 -13.71
N GLY A 167 -14.39 -6.65 -14.49
CA GLY A 167 -15.12 -5.51 -15.00
C GLY A 167 -16.06 -5.88 -16.15
N GLY A 168 -15.56 -6.65 -17.13
CA GLY A 168 -16.29 -6.99 -18.35
C GLY A 168 -17.40 -8.04 -18.17
N ASP A 169 -17.13 -9.17 -17.51
CA ASP A 169 -18.09 -10.26 -17.42
C ASP A 169 -18.89 -10.27 -16.10
N ILE A 170 -18.20 -10.04 -14.96
CA ILE A 170 -18.86 -10.06 -13.64
C ILE A 170 -19.57 -8.72 -13.37
N HIS A 171 -19.12 -7.63 -13.99
CA HIS A 171 -19.61 -6.28 -13.75
C HIS A 171 -19.47 -5.85 -12.27
N ALA A 172 -18.35 -6.21 -11.63
CA ALA A 172 -18.04 -5.73 -10.31
C ALA A 172 -17.49 -4.31 -10.40
N LEU A 173 -17.89 -3.47 -9.45
CA LEU A 173 -17.44 -2.07 -9.34
C LEU A 173 -16.12 -1.99 -8.56
N ASP A 174 -15.17 -1.23 -9.10
CA ASP A 174 -13.95 -0.84 -8.39
C ASP A 174 -13.43 0.48 -8.96
N PHE A 175 -13.75 1.60 -8.31
CA PHE A 175 -13.48 2.94 -8.85
C PHE A 175 -11.98 3.22 -8.96
N ALA A 176 -11.22 2.92 -7.91
CA ALA A 176 -9.81 3.27 -7.84
C ALA A 176 -8.89 2.15 -7.27
N GLY A 177 -9.40 0.94 -7.00
CA GLY A 177 -8.51 -0.18 -6.65
C GLY A 177 -8.76 -0.84 -5.29
N GLY A 178 -9.99 -0.87 -4.80
CA GLY A 178 -10.32 -1.66 -3.61
C GLY A 178 -9.98 -3.13 -3.79
N THR A 179 -10.32 -3.69 -4.94
CA THR A 179 -10.03 -5.06 -5.33
C THR A 179 -8.64 -5.17 -5.97
N ALA A 180 -8.37 -4.33 -6.99
CA ALA A 180 -7.14 -4.40 -7.78
C ALA A 180 -5.87 -4.03 -6.99
N VAL A 181 -5.98 -3.15 -5.98
CA VAL A 181 -4.86 -2.69 -5.16
C VAL A 181 -4.90 -3.32 -3.76
N HIS A 182 -5.96 -3.05 -2.97
CA HIS A 182 -5.93 -3.30 -1.54
C HIS A 182 -6.20 -4.75 -1.15
N ILE A 183 -7.25 -5.39 -1.69
CA ILE A 183 -7.47 -6.84 -1.48
C ILE A 183 -6.29 -7.61 -2.05
N ASN A 184 -5.82 -7.23 -3.22
CA ASN A 184 -4.72 -7.84 -3.94
C ASN A 184 -3.41 -7.80 -3.12
N ALA A 185 -2.96 -6.60 -2.73
CA ALA A 185 -1.74 -6.44 -1.93
C ALA A 185 -1.86 -7.08 -0.54
N GLY A 186 -3.03 -6.98 0.09
CA GLY A 186 -3.27 -7.54 1.42
C GLY A 186 -3.27 -9.07 1.43
N ALA A 187 -3.82 -9.73 0.40
CA ALA A 187 -3.76 -11.18 0.22
C ALA A 187 -2.31 -11.67 0.00
N ALA A 188 -1.54 -10.97 -0.85
CA ALA A 188 -0.13 -11.24 -1.07
C ALA A 188 0.69 -11.06 0.22
N ALA A 189 0.44 -9.98 0.96
CA ALA A 189 1.09 -9.69 2.23
C ALA A 189 0.92 -10.84 3.25
N LEU A 190 -0.30 -11.36 3.37
CA LEU A 190 -0.57 -12.52 4.23
C LEU A 190 0.21 -13.75 3.77
N ALA A 191 0.22 -14.05 2.47
CA ALA A 191 0.93 -15.19 1.91
C ALA A 191 2.43 -15.13 2.20
N VAL A 192 3.06 -13.99 1.91
CA VAL A 192 4.51 -13.81 2.13
C VAL A 192 4.85 -13.82 3.62
N ALA A 193 4.02 -13.20 4.48
CA ALA A 193 4.21 -13.23 5.92
C ALA A 193 4.20 -14.66 6.49
N LEU A 194 3.33 -15.53 5.97
CA LEU A 194 3.26 -16.94 6.35
C LEU A 194 4.48 -17.73 5.89
N VAL A 195 4.99 -17.49 4.68
CA VAL A 195 6.18 -18.18 4.14
C VAL A 195 7.44 -17.77 4.90
N LEU A 196 7.65 -16.47 5.14
CA LEU A 196 8.82 -15.99 5.87
C LEU A 196 8.75 -16.30 7.37
N GLY A 197 7.56 -16.53 7.90
CA GLY A 197 7.37 -16.84 9.32
C GLY A 197 7.55 -15.60 10.23
N LYS A 198 7.67 -15.85 11.52
CA LYS A 198 7.67 -14.81 12.57
C LYS A 198 9.06 -14.18 12.73
N ARG A 199 9.11 -12.87 13.03
CA ARG A 199 10.33 -12.18 13.48
C ARG A 199 10.85 -12.78 14.79
N LEU A 200 12.13 -12.68 15.04
CA LEU A 200 12.71 -13.07 16.32
C LEU A 200 12.09 -12.25 17.45
N GLY A 201 11.75 -12.92 18.53
CA GLY A 201 11.09 -12.30 19.69
C GLY A 201 9.58 -12.08 19.56
N TRP A 202 9.00 -12.15 18.35
CA TRP A 202 7.56 -11.97 18.17
C TRP A 202 6.74 -13.12 18.81
N PRO A 203 5.64 -12.89 19.49
CA PRO A 203 5.01 -11.61 19.82
C PRO A 203 5.41 -11.04 21.21
N ARG A 204 6.39 -11.62 21.88
CA ARG A 204 6.74 -11.30 23.28
C ARG A 204 7.55 -10.00 23.39
N GLU A 205 8.43 -9.76 22.42
CA GLU A 205 9.19 -8.51 22.34
C GLU A 205 8.36 -7.44 21.62
N GLY A 206 8.22 -6.29 22.25
CA GLY A 206 7.47 -5.16 21.67
C GLY A 206 8.21 -4.60 20.44
N MET A 207 7.67 -4.85 19.26
CA MET A 207 8.13 -4.24 18.00
C MET A 207 7.56 -2.82 17.89
N LYS A 208 8.10 -1.90 18.71
CA LYS A 208 7.57 -0.52 18.79
C LYS A 208 8.04 0.33 17.61
N PRO A 209 7.15 1.20 17.07
CA PRO A 209 7.56 2.25 16.13
C PRO A 209 8.70 3.07 16.70
N HIS A 210 9.73 3.32 15.89
CA HIS A 210 10.87 4.11 16.38
C HIS A 210 10.66 5.62 16.20
N ASN A 211 9.79 6.05 15.27
CA ASN A 211 9.60 7.47 14.96
C ASN A 211 8.14 7.77 14.59
N ILE A 212 7.32 8.06 15.60
CA ILE A 212 5.90 8.36 15.41
C ILE A 212 5.67 9.68 14.62
N PRO A 213 6.43 10.77 14.78
CA PRO A 213 6.33 11.93 13.89
C PRO A 213 6.51 11.59 12.40
N LEU A 214 7.43 10.67 12.08
CA LEU A 214 7.63 10.19 10.71
C LEU A 214 6.42 9.41 10.20
N VAL A 215 5.79 8.59 11.05
CA VAL A 215 4.52 7.91 10.76
C VAL A 215 3.42 8.90 10.41
N ALA A 216 3.26 9.95 11.23
CA ALA A 216 2.26 10.98 11.00
C ALA A 216 2.49 11.76 9.70
N LEU A 217 3.75 12.11 9.41
CA LEU A 217 4.12 12.77 8.16
C LEU A 217 3.81 11.88 6.94
N GLY A 218 4.20 10.61 7.00
CA GLY A 218 3.91 9.64 5.95
C GLY A 218 2.41 9.46 5.72
N ALA A 219 1.61 9.35 6.79
CA ALA A 219 0.16 9.27 6.70
C ALA A 219 -0.45 10.54 6.07
N GLY A 220 0.07 11.72 6.40
CA GLY A 220 -0.36 12.99 5.80
C GLY A 220 -0.06 13.07 4.29
N LEU A 221 1.11 12.61 3.86
CA LEU A 221 1.48 12.54 2.45
C LEU A 221 0.63 11.50 1.68
N LEU A 222 0.34 10.36 2.29
CA LEU A 222 -0.59 9.37 1.75
C LEU A 222 -1.98 9.96 1.59
N TRP A 223 -2.52 10.65 2.60
CA TRP A 223 -3.82 11.30 2.53
C TRP A 223 -3.88 12.33 1.41
N PHE A 224 -2.87 13.21 1.34
CA PHE A 224 -2.79 14.24 0.30
C PHE A 224 -2.72 13.63 -1.11
N GLY A 225 -1.88 12.61 -1.32
CA GLY A 225 -1.76 11.92 -2.60
C GLY A 225 -3.02 11.15 -3.00
N TRP A 226 -3.83 10.74 -2.02
CA TRP A 226 -5.03 9.95 -2.27
C TRP A 226 -6.17 10.73 -2.95
N PHE A 227 -6.13 12.03 -2.93
CA PHE A 227 -7.03 12.82 -3.77
C PHE A 227 -6.76 12.59 -5.26
N GLY A 228 -5.50 12.50 -5.66
CA GLY A 228 -5.12 12.09 -7.02
C GLY A 228 -5.43 10.63 -7.28
N PHE A 229 -5.24 9.75 -6.30
CA PHE A 229 -5.52 8.33 -6.41
C PHE A 229 -7.01 8.08 -6.69
N ASN A 230 -7.91 8.63 -5.89
CA ASN A 230 -9.35 8.42 -5.99
C ASN A 230 -10.01 9.34 -7.03
N ALA A 231 -9.93 10.66 -6.88
CA ALA A 231 -10.61 11.56 -7.80
C ALA A 231 -9.93 11.61 -9.18
N GLY A 232 -8.61 11.33 -9.27
CA GLY A 232 -7.92 11.13 -10.55
C GLY A 232 -8.41 9.91 -11.32
N SER A 233 -8.95 8.89 -10.66
CA SER A 233 -9.47 7.66 -11.30
C SER A 233 -10.77 7.89 -12.07
N GLU A 234 -11.42 9.05 -11.96
CA GLU A 234 -12.48 9.44 -12.88
C GLU A 234 -11.94 9.73 -14.29
N LEU A 235 -10.65 10.05 -14.40
CA LEU A 235 -9.94 10.39 -15.62
C LEU A 235 -10.41 11.69 -16.28
N THR A 236 -11.56 12.23 -15.90
CA THR A 236 -12.17 13.46 -16.40
C THR A 236 -12.40 14.47 -15.28
N VAL A 237 -12.62 15.73 -15.65
CA VAL A 237 -12.95 16.81 -14.71
C VAL A 237 -14.44 17.07 -14.77
N ASP A 238 -15.20 16.41 -13.91
CA ASP A 238 -16.64 16.48 -13.84
C ASP A 238 -17.20 16.40 -12.40
N SER A 239 -18.50 16.19 -12.28
CA SER A 239 -19.17 16.08 -10.97
C SER A 239 -18.76 14.83 -10.19
N VAL A 240 -18.39 13.72 -10.88
CA VAL A 240 -17.99 12.47 -10.25
C VAL A 240 -16.57 12.60 -9.68
N ALA A 241 -15.67 13.31 -10.36
CA ALA A 241 -14.36 13.65 -9.79
C ALA A 241 -14.51 14.46 -8.49
N GLY A 242 -15.43 15.44 -8.48
CA GLY A 242 -15.78 16.22 -7.28
C GLY A 242 -16.39 15.36 -6.17
N LEU A 243 -17.25 14.41 -6.51
CA LEU A 243 -17.85 13.44 -5.59
C LEU A 243 -16.76 12.53 -4.97
N ALA A 244 -15.88 11.98 -5.80
CA ALA A 244 -14.80 11.10 -5.34
C ALA A 244 -13.85 11.86 -4.40
N PHE A 245 -13.57 13.14 -4.68
CA PHE A 245 -12.74 14.01 -3.83
C PHE A 245 -13.35 14.18 -2.44
N ILE A 246 -14.64 14.60 -2.35
CA ILE A 246 -15.30 14.85 -1.06
C ILE A 246 -15.52 13.54 -0.29
N ASN A 247 -15.89 12.45 -0.95
CA ASN A 247 -16.06 11.13 -0.33
C ASN A 247 -14.76 10.62 0.28
N THR A 248 -13.63 10.82 -0.40
CA THR A 248 -12.30 10.49 0.11
C THR A 248 -12.02 11.25 1.41
N GLN A 249 -12.26 12.54 1.45
CA GLN A 249 -12.07 13.36 2.66
C GLN A 249 -12.97 12.91 3.81
N LEU A 250 -14.25 12.73 3.54
CA LEU A 250 -15.25 12.42 4.57
C LEU A 250 -15.02 11.03 5.20
N ALA A 251 -14.82 10.01 4.36
CA ALA A 251 -14.56 8.65 4.85
C ALA A 251 -13.27 8.57 5.66
N THR A 252 -12.22 9.24 5.21
CA THR A 252 -10.93 9.28 5.93
C THR A 252 -11.07 9.94 7.29
N ALA A 253 -11.67 11.12 7.36
CA ALA A 253 -11.90 11.83 8.61
C ALA A 253 -12.76 10.99 9.58
N ALA A 254 -13.82 10.37 9.07
CA ALA A 254 -14.69 9.51 9.86
C ALA A 254 -13.97 8.25 10.35
N ALA A 255 -13.06 7.66 9.56
CA ALA A 255 -12.29 6.49 9.96
C ALA A 255 -11.26 6.80 11.05
N VAL A 256 -10.62 7.97 11.02
CA VAL A 256 -9.80 8.45 12.15
C VAL A 256 -10.61 8.41 13.44
N LEU A 257 -11.81 8.98 13.43
CA LEU A 257 -12.67 9.00 14.61
C LEU A 257 -13.12 7.60 15.02
N GLY A 258 -13.47 6.74 14.06
CA GLY A 258 -13.86 5.34 14.31
C GLY A 258 -12.74 4.54 14.97
N TRP A 259 -11.49 4.67 14.49
CA TRP A 259 -10.32 4.02 15.06
C TRP A 259 -10.04 4.51 16.49
N LEU A 260 -9.96 5.83 16.68
CA LEU A 260 -9.71 6.44 17.99
C LEU A 260 -10.80 6.10 19.03
N ALA A 261 -12.05 5.96 18.58
CA ALA A 261 -13.13 5.51 19.46
C ALA A 261 -12.88 4.09 19.98
N VAL A 262 -12.42 3.17 19.13
CA VAL A 262 -12.06 1.80 19.54
C VAL A 262 -10.90 1.82 20.54
N GLU A 263 -9.82 2.56 20.27
CA GLU A 263 -8.71 2.71 21.21
C GLU A 263 -9.16 3.29 22.54
N TRP A 264 -10.04 4.31 22.51
CA TRP A 264 -10.57 4.91 23.73
C TRP A 264 -11.38 3.93 24.57
N ILE A 265 -12.24 3.14 23.92
CA ILE A 265 -13.07 2.14 24.61
C ILE A 265 -12.19 1.02 25.18
N LYS A 266 -11.24 0.52 24.40
CA LYS A 266 -10.43 -0.67 24.71
C LYS A 266 -9.25 -0.32 25.61
N ASP A 267 -8.47 0.70 25.23
CA ASP A 267 -7.16 0.99 25.81
C ASP A 267 -7.15 2.29 26.64
N LYS A 268 -8.28 3.01 26.67
CA LYS A 268 -8.52 4.27 27.40
C LYS A 268 -7.65 5.45 26.95
N LYS A 269 -6.86 5.28 25.89
CA LYS A 269 -5.93 6.31 25.40
C LYS A 269 -5.84 6.22 23.88
N PRO A 270 -6.32 7.26 23.16
CA PRO A 270 -6.09 7.36 21.71
C PRO A 270 -4.62 7.64 21.44
N THR A 271 -4.12 7.14 20.29
CA THR A 271 -2.72 7.27 19.92
C THR A 271 -2.54 7.96 18.57
N MET A 272 -1.37 8.58 18.34
CA MET A 272 -1.04 9.15 17.02
C MET A 272 -0.85 8.08 15.96
N VAL A 273 -0.34 6.91 16.33
CA VAL A 273 -0.27 5.74 15.44
C VAL A 273 -1.66 5.29 15.04
N GLY A 274 -2.59 5.21 16.02
CA GLY A 274 -3.99 4.88 15.75
C GLY A 274 -4.69 5.89 14.84
N ALA A 275 -4.47 7.20 15.06
CA ALA A 275 -4.99 8.24 14.18
C ALA A 275 -4.47 8.08 12.74
N SER A 276 -3.16 7.83 12.58
CA SER A 276 -2.52 7.62 11.28
C SER A 276 -3.02 6.35 10.59
N SER A 277 -3.12 5.24 11.30
CA SER A 277 -3.65 3.96 10.78
C SER A 277 -5.14 4.06 10.44
N GLY A 278 -5.92 4.78 11.26
CA GLY A 278 -7.33 5.06 11.00
C GLY A 278 -7.53 5.88 9.72
N ALA A 279 -6.67 6.87 9.49
CA ALA A 279 -6.69 7.63 8.23
C ALA A 279 -6.45 6.70 7.03
N VAL A 280 -5.40 5.87 7.07
CA VAL A 280 -5.09 4.92 5.99
C VAL A 280 -6.23 3.91 5.80
N ALA A 281 -6.84 3.39 6.88
CA ALA A 281 -7.98 2.47 6.80
C ALA A 281 -9.20 3.10 6.10
N GLY A 282 -9.47 4.38 6.37
CA GLY A 282 -10.54 5.13 5.70
C GLY A 282 -10.26 5.35 4.21
N LEU A 283 -9.03 5.74 3.88
CA LEU A 283 -8.55 5.90 2.50
C LEU A 283 -8.69 4.60 1.72
N VAL A 284 -8.26 3.48 2.29
CA VAL A 284 -8.37 2.14 1.71
C VAL A 284 -9.82 1.76 1.45
N ALA A 285 -10.69 1.89 2.45
CA ALA A 285 -12.07 1.44 2.35
C ALA A 285 -12.91 2.29 1.37
N ILE A 286 -12.64 3.59 1.26
CA ILE A 286 -13.37 4.45 0.32
C ILE A 286 -12.90 4.28 -1.13
N THR A 287 -11.69 3.76 -1.35
CA THR A 287 -11.07 3.65 -2.67
C THR A 287 -11.97 2.99 -3.74
N PRO A 288 -12.60 1.83 -3.51
CA PRO A 288 -13.47 1.23 -4.51
C PRO A 288 -14.78 2.00 -4.71
N ALA A 289 -15.20 2.79 -3.74
CA ALA A 289 -16.55 3.32 -3.64
C ALA A 289 -16.67 4.85 -3.84
N CYS A 290 -15.55 5.56 -3.89
CA CYS A 290 -15.52 7.03 -3.80
C CYS A 290 -16.36 7.74 -4.87
N GLY A 291 -16.45 7.21 -6.08
CA GLY A 291 -17.25 7.75 -7.17
C GLY A 291 -18.63 7.10 -7.34
N PHE A 292 -19.02 6.13 -6.49
CA PHE A 292 -20.23 5.34 -6.69
C PHE A 292 -21.24 5.41 -5.54
N ILE A 293 -20.92 6.10 -4.43
CA ILE A 293 -21.80 6.21 -3.26
C ILE A 293 -22.05 7.67 -2.86
N ALA A 294 -23.20 7.90 -2.24
CA ALA A 294 -23.54 9.23 -1.71
C ALA A 294 -22.64 9.62 -0.51
N PRO A 295 -22.38 10.92 -0.25
CA PRO A 295 -21.46 11.38 0.81
C PRO A 295 -21.82 10.90 2.22
N TRP A 296 -23.10 10.77 2.58
CA TRP A 296 -23.49 10.25 3.87
C TRP A 296 -23.08 8.78 4.07
N ALA A 297 -23.13 7.96 2.98
CA ALA A 297 -22.70 6.57 3.02
C ALA A 297 -21.18 6.45 3.14
N SER A 298 -20.41 7.43 2.65
CA SER A 298 -18.96 7.50 2.83
C SER A 298 -18.56 7.77 4.28
N VAL A 299 -19.31 8.61 5.00
CA VAL A 299 -19.11 8.85 6.44
C VAL A 299 -19.33 7.56 7.24
N LEU A 300 -20.43 6.85 6.97
CA LEU A 300 -20.70 5.57 7.64
C LEU A 300 -19.63 4.51 7.31
N LEU A 301 -19.21 4.42 6.04
CA LEU A 301 -18.11 3.55 5.61
C LEU A 301 -16.85 3.84 6.41
N GLY A 302 -16.49 5.11 6.54
CA GLY A 302 -15.31 5.54 7.28
C GLY A 302 -15.35 5.10 8.74
N ILE A 303 -16.45 5.36 9.46
CA ILE A 303 -16.61 4.93 10.86
C ILE A 303 -16.44 3.43 10.99
N VAL A 304 -17.12 2.65 10.12
CA VAL A 304 -17.06 1.18 10.16
C VAL A 304 -15.65 0.68 9.83
N ALA A 305 -15.03 1.22 8.78
CA ALA A 305 -13.67 0.82 8.38
C ALA A 305 -12.64 1.13 9.48
N GLY A 306 -12.67 2.33 10.05
CA GLY A 306 -11.78 2.70 11.15
C GLY A 306 -11.93 1.78 12.36
N ALA A 307 -13.17 1.50 12.78
CA ALA A 307 -13.44 0.64 13.92
C ALA A 307 -13.06 -0.83 13.66
N VAL A 308 -13.45 -1.38 12.49
CA VAL A 308 -13.19 -2.80 12.17
C VAL A 308 -11.70 -3.04 11.93
N CYS A 309 -10.99 -2.16 11.22
CA CYS A 309 -9.55 -2.30 11.02
C CYS A 309 -8.77 -2.17 12.34
N ALA A 310 -9.16 -1.28 13.26
CA ALA A 310 -8.57 -1.18 14.60
C ALA A 310 -8.69 -2.49 15.41
N LEU A 311 -9.76 -3.23 15.21
CA LEU A 311 -9.91 -4.56 15.79
C LEU A 311 -9.13 -5.64 15.01
N ALA A 312 -9.12 -5.54 13.66
CA ALA A 312 -8.53 -6.52 12.77
C ALA A 312 -7.01 -6.59 12.92
N VAL A 313 -6.30 -5.48 13.13
CA VAL A 313 -4.84 -5.47 13.32
C VAL A 313 -4.41 -6.32 14.53
N SER A 314 -5.28 -6.53 15.50
CA SER A 314 -5.01 -7.40 16.65
C SER A 314 -5.22 -8.89 16.38
N LEU A 315 -5.85 -9.26 15.24
CA LEU A 315 -6.09 -10.67 14.89
C LEU A 315 -4.80 -11.44 14.66
N LYS A 316 -3.74 -10.78 14.18
CA LYS A 316 -2.42 -11.40 14.00
C LYS A 316 -1.92 -12.11 15.27
N TYR A 317 -2.15 -11.53 16.44
CA TYR A 317 -1.75 -12.13 17.74
C TYR A 317 -2.60 -13.36 18.07
N LYS A 318 -3.89 -13.37 17.73
CA LYS A 318 -4.79 -14.50 17.96
C LYS A 318 -4.57 -15.64 16.98
N LEU A 319 -4.36 -15.31 15.70
CA LEU A 319 -4.19 -16.28 14.62
C LEU A 319 -2.73 -16.72 14.44
N GLY A 320 -1.77 -16.00 15.04
CA GLY A 320 -0.39 -16.42 15.11
C GLY A 320 0.43 -16.17 13.85
N TYR A 321 0.06 -15.21 12.99
CA TYR A 321 0.87 -14.75 11.87
C TYR A 321 1.52 -13.40 12.17
N ASP A 322 2.74 -13.18 11.69
CA ASP A 322 3.47 -11.92 11.91
C ASP A 322 3.39 -11.01 10.69
N ASP A 323 2.30 -10.26 10.60
CA ASP A 323 2.16 -9.11 9.71
C ASP A 323 2.79 -7.89 10.38
N SER A 324 3.98 -7.49 9.92
CA SER A 324 4.83 -6.55 10.65
C SER A 324 4.19 -5.18 10.85
N LEU A 325 3.61 -4.62 9.80
CA LEU A 325 3.09 -3.24 9.79
C LEU A 325 1.59 -3.17 9.46
N ASP A 326 0.85 -4.21 9.82
CA ASP A 326 -0.62 -4.27 9.76
C ASP A 326 -1.24 -4.21 8.35
N VAL A 327 -0.51 -4.65 7.33
CA VAL A 327 -0.97 -4.63 5.93
C VAL A 327 -2.26 -5.44 5.74
N VAL A 328 -2.34 -6.62 6.37
CA VAL A 328 -3.55 -7.46 6.32
C VAL A 328 -4.71 -6.78 7.03
N GLY A 329 -4.49 -6.26 8.23
CA GLY A 329 -5.54 -5.62 9.03
C GLY A 329 -6.10 -4.35 8.41
N VAL A 330 -5.28 -3.58 7.68
CA VAL A 330 -5.66 -2.30 7.08
C VAL A 330 -6.06 -2.47 5.60
N HIS A 331 -5.18 -3.07 4.76
CA HIS A 331 -5.44 -3.13 3.31
C HIS A 331 -6.35 -4.30 2.93
N PHE A 332 -6.10 -5.51 3.44
CA PHE A 332 -6.96 -6.65 3.10
C PHE A 332 -8.38 -6.47 3.67
N VAL A 333 -8.48 -6.22 4.97
CA VAL A 333 -9.78 -6.05 5.64
C VAL A 333 -10.48 -4.79 5.16
N GLY A 334 -9.78 -3.65 5.09
CA GLY A 334 -10.34 -2.38 4.60
C GLY A 334 -10.80 -2.46 3.15
N GLY A 335 -10.01 -3.10 2.26
CA GLY A 335 -10.39 -3.33 0.86
C GLY A 335 -11.66 -4.19 0.73
N TRP A 336 -11.79 -5.25 1.52
CA TRP A 336 -13.00 -6.06 1.58
C TRP A 336 -14.21 -5.28 2.08
N ILE A 337 -14.06 -4.46 3.14
CA ILE A 337 -15.14 -3.60 3.64
C ILE A 337 -15.61 -2.67 2.52
N GLY A 338 -14.70 -1.96 1.85
CA GLY A 338 -15.04 -1.01 0.80
C GLY A 338 -15.69 -1.68 -0.42
N SER A 339 -15.15 -2.83 -0.86
CA SER A 339 -15.72 -3.57 -1.99
C SER A 339 -17.14 -4.08 -1.68
N LEU A 340 -17.37 -4.68 -0.52
CA LEU A 340 -18.71 -5.13 -0.13
C LEU A 340 -19.68 -3.97 0.11
N TRP A 341 -19.18 -2.79 0.52
CA TRP A 341 -19.98 -1.58 0.70
C TRP A 341 -20.66 -1.13 -0.58
N LEU A 342 -20.01 -1.29 -1.73
CA LEU A 342 -20.62 -1.05 -3.04
C LEU A 342 -21.86 -1.91 -3.28
N GLY A 343 -21.81 -3.18 -2.91
CA GLY A 343 -22.96 -4.06 -3.00
C GLY A 343 -24.17 -3.61 -2.15
N LEU A 344 -23.93 -2.76 -1.15
CA LEU A 344 -24.97 -2.21 -0.29
C LEU A 344 -25.42 -0.82 -0.73
N PHE A 345 -24.48 0.08 -1.11
CA PHE A 345 -24.70 1.52 -1.19
C PHE A 345 -24.37 2.16 -2.55
N ALA A 346 -23.92 1.42 -3.56
CA ALA A 346 -23.73 1.98 -4.90
C ALA A 346 -25.06 2.49 -5.46
N THR A 347 -25.03 3.65 -6.14
CA THR A 347 -26.27 4.21 -6.72
C THR A 347 -26.02 5.03 -7.98
N ASN A 348 -26.81 4.76 -9.01
CA ASN A 348 -26.85 5.53 -10.25
C ASN A 348 -27.24 7.01 -10.05
N SER A 349 -27.88 7.34 -8.94
CA SER A 349 -28.26 8.73 -8.65
C SER A 349 -27.05 9.66 -8.48
N VAL A 350 -25.87 9.12 -8.19
CA VAL A 350 -24.62 9.89 -8.07
C VAL A 350 -23.66 9.66 -9.23
N ASN A 351 -23.73 8.48 -9.89
CA ASN A 351 -22.89 8.15 -11.04
C ASN A 351 -23.60 7.17 -11.98
N ALA A 352 -24.10 7.66 -13.11
CA ALA A 352 -24.81 6.87 -14.12
C ALA A 352 -23.90 5.80 -14.79
N ALA A 353 -22.57 5.95 -14.76
CA ALA A 353 -21.64 4.99 -15.31
C ALA A 353 -21.76 3.59 -14.68
N ILE A 354 -22.35 3.46 -13.48
CA ILE A 354 -22.65 2.19 -12.85
C ILE A 354 -23.41 1.25 -13.82
N THR A 355 -24.52 1.73 -14.40
CA THR A 355 -25.28 0.94 -15.37
C THR A 355 -24.87 1.16 -16.81
N ASP A 356 -24.59 2.40 -17.19
CA ASP A 356 -24.41 2.80 -18.59
C ASP A 356 -23.06 2.37 -19.16
N VAL A 357 -22.02 2.28 -18.33
CA VAL A 357 -20.66 1.94 -18.73
C VAL A 357 -20.26 0.55 -18.23
N VAL A 358 -20.44 0.29 -16.92
CA VAL A 358 -20.00 -0.98 -16.30
C VAL A 358 -21.03 -2.08 -16.44
N GLY A 359 -22.31 -1.78 -16.69
CA GLY A 359 -23.40 -2.78 -16.71
C GLY A 359 -23.69 -3.37 -15.30
N ALA A 360 -23.27 -2.66 -14.26
CA ALA A 360 -23.49 -3.04 -12.87
C ALA A 360 -24.91 -2.64 -12.41
N SER A 361 -25.25 -2.94 -11.17
CA SER A 361 -26.55 -2.62 -10.57
C SER A 361 -26.37 -1.68 -9.38
N ASP A 362 -27.44 -0.96 -9.03
CA ASP A 362 -27.51 -0.28 -7.73
C ASP A 362 -27.29 -1.27 -6.57
N GLY A 363 -26.86 -0.78 -5.44
CA GLY A 363 -26.70 -1.54 -4.21
C GLY A 363 -28.05 -1.90 -3.57
N LEU A 364 -27.98 -2.79 -2.58
CA LEU A 364 -29.16 -3.31 -1.87
C LEU A 364 -30.09 -2.21 -1.36
N PHE A 365 -29.54 -1.17 -0.76
CA PHE A 365 -30.34 -0.07 -0.16
C PHE A 365 -30.90 0.93 -1.18
N TYR A 366 -30.54 0.78 -2.45
CA TYR A 366 -31.06 1.59 -3.55
C TYR A 366 -31.91 0.76 -4.54
N GLY A 367 -32.36 -0.42 -4.14
CA GLY A 367 -33.30 -1.23 -4.90
C GLY A 367 -32.67 -2.23 -5.88
N GLY A 368 -31.34 -2.31 -5.97
CA GLY A 368 -30.64 -3.26 -6.84
C GLY A 368 -30.61 -4.72 -6.34
N GLY A 369 -31.19 -4.97 -5.18
CA GLY A 369 -31.17 -6.31 -4.56
C GLY A 369 -29.76 -6.75 -4.15
N VAL A 370 -29.54 -8.07 -4.08
CA VAL A 370 -28.24 -8.64 -3.64
C VAL A 370 -27.28 -8.92 -4.80
N THR A 371 -27.66 -8.62 -6.03
CA THR A 371 -26.88 -8.95 -7.24
C THR A 371 -25.50 -8.29 -7.18
N GLN A 372 -25.44 -6.97 -6.93
CA GLN A 372 -24.16 -6.28 -6.88
C GLN A 372 -23.31 -6.72 -5.69
N LEU A 373 -23.90 -7.04 -4.55
CA LEU A 373 -23.18 -7.60 -3.40
C LEU A 373 -22.53 -8.95 -3.76
N GLY A 374 -23.26 -9.82 -4.48
CA GLY A 374 -22.72 -11.08 -4.99
C GLY A 374 -21.55 -10.87 -5.96
N ARG A 375 -21.67 -9.93 -6.90
CA ARG A 375 -20.61 -9.56 -7.86
C ARG A 375 -19.33 -9.09 -7.14
N GLN A 376 -19.47 -8.19 -6.15
CA GLN A 376 -18.36 -7.71 -5.35
C GLN A 376 -17.68 -8.83 -4.55
N ALA A 377 -18.48 -9.72 -3.96
CA ALA A 377 -17.94 -10.85 -3.20
C ALA A 377 -17.17 -11.84 -4.11
N ILE A 378 -17.70 -12.15 -5.30
CA ILE A 378 -17.04 -13.02 -6.27
C ILE A 378 -15.72 -12.40 -6.75
N ALA A 379 -15.73 -11.12 -7.14
CA ALA A 379 -14.53 -10.40 -7.58
C ALA A 379 -13.45 -10.40 -6.50
N GLY A 380 -13.79 -10.04 -5.26
CA GLY A 380 -12.87 -10.05 -4.14
C GLY A 380 -12.30 -11.44 -3.84
N LEU A 381 -13.11 -12.51 -3.95
CA LEU A 381 -12.66 -13.89 -3.75
C LEU A 381 -11.69 -14.34 -4.85
N ILE A 382 -11.99 -14.05 -6.12
CA ILE A 382 -11.11 -14.37 -7.26
C ILE A 382 -9.73 -13.74 -7.03
N VAL A 383 -9.67 -12.44 -6.74
CA VAL A 383 -8.41 -11.73 -6.51
C VAL A 383 -7.70 -12.22 -5.25
N THR A 384 -8.44 -12.51 -4.17
CA THR A 384 -7.86 -13.07 -2.94
C THR A 384 -7.16 -14.40 -3.20
N VAL A 385 -7.84 -15.33 -3.86
CA VAL A 385 -7.30 -16.67 -4.14
C VAL A 385 -6.11 -16.60 -5.09
N TRP A 386 -6.22 -15.80 -6.16
CA TRP A 386 -5.16 -15.64 -7.15
C TRP A 386 -3.91 -15.01 -6.53
N SER A 387 -4.08 -13.87 -5.89
CA SER A 387 -2.97 -13.13 -5.31
C SER A 387 -2.27 -13.89 -4.19
N PHE A 388 -3.05 -14.46 -3.25
CA PHE A 388 -2.51 -15.28 -2.18
C PHE A 388 -1.75 -16.49 -2.74
N GLY A 389 -2.34 -17.23 -3.67
CA GLY A 389 -1.77 -18.46 -4.23
C GLY A 389 -0.45 -18.20 -4.96
N ILE A 390 -0.43 -17.22 -5.86
CA ILE A 390 0.78 -16.88 -6.62
C ILE A 390 1.84 -16.25 -5.71
N ALA A 391 1.47 -15.36 -4.79
CA ALA A 391 2.42 -14.76 -3.84
C ALA A 391 3.05 -15.83 -2.94
N TRP A 392 2.27 -16.82 -2.49
CA TRP A 392 2.78 -17.94 -1.69
C TRP A 392 3.77 -18.79 -2.49
N LEU A 393 3.43 -19.15 -3.73
CA LEU A 393 4.30 -19.94 -4.61
C LEU A 393 5.61 -19.20 -4.91
N LEU A 394 5.54 -17.90 -5.25
CA LEU A 394 6.71 -17.08 -5.51
C LEU A 394 7.62 -16.97 -4.26
N ALA A 395 7.04 -16.61 -3.13
CA ALA A 395 7.79 -16.48 -1.89
C ALA A 395 8.45 -17.81 -1.48
N PHE A 396 7.72 -18.93 -1.61
CA PHE A 396 8.25 -20.26 -1.34
C PHE A 396 9.40 -20.63 -2.29
N ALA A 397 9.26 -20.38 -3.59
CA ALA A 397 10.30 -20.65 -4.57
C ALA A 397 11.56 -19.81 -4.32
N ILE A 398 11.39 -18.51 -4.01
CA ILE A 398 12.50 -17.62 -3.67
C ILE A 398 13.21 -18.11 -2.38
N GLU A 399 12.44 -18.47 -1.35
CA GLU A 399 13.00 -18.97 -0.10
C GLU A 399 13.82 -20.26 -0.30
N LYS A 400 13.37 -21.16 -1.18
CA LYS A 400 14.04 -22.44 -1.48
C LYS A 400 15.24 -22.33 -2.43
N THR A 401 15.37 -21.23 -3.16
CA THR A 401 16.43 -21.04 -4.18
C THR A 401 17.51 -20.09 -3.69
N ILE A 402 17.20 -18.79 -3.63
CA ILE A 402 18.16 -17.74 -3.27
C ILE A 402 18.05 -17.34 -1.78
N GLY A 403 17.01 -17.82 -1.08
CA GLY A 403 16.66 -17.45 0.28
C GLY A 403 16.00 -16.08 0.34
N PHE A 404 14.82 -16.02 0.92
CA PHE A 404 14.05 -14.76 1.07
C PHE A 404 14.18 -14.20 2.50
N ARG A 405 14.22 -15.09 3.49
CA ARG A 405 14.38 -14.69 4.89
C ARG A 405 15.86 -14.43 5.24
N LEU A 406 16.10 -13.40 6.06
CA LEU A 406 17.39 -13.14 6.70
C LEU A 406 17.79 -14.26 7.66
N LYS A 407 19.10 -14.42 7.84
CA LYS A 407 19.64 -15.22 8.94
C LYS A 407 19.35 -14.57 10.29
N PRO A 408 19.17 -15.37 11.36
CA PRO A 408 18.89 -14.84 12.71
C PRO A 408 19.89 -13.79 13.18
N GLU A 409 21.18 -13.98 12.89
CA GLU A 409 22.26 -13.08 13.31
C GLU A 409 22.08 -11.68 12.68
N ALA A 410 21.77 -11.61 11.38
CA ALA A 410 21.53 -10.36 10.66
C ALA A 410 20.24 -9.67 11.11
N GLU A 411 19.19 -10.44 11.49
CA GLU A 411 17.96 -9.88 12.05
C GLU A 411 18.21 -9.25 13.45
N VAL A 412 19.13 -9.81 14.24
CA VAL A 412 19.55 -9.26 15.54
C VAL A 412 20.46 -8.05 15.37
N GLU A 413 21.45 -8.11 14.51
CA GLU A 413 22.37 -7.01 14.21
C GLU A 413 21.62 -5.78 13.67
N GLY A 414 20.76 -5.98 12.71
CA GLY A 414 19.96 -4.97 12.03
C GLY A 414 20.08 -5.09 10.52
N ILE A 415 18.93 -5.10 9.87
CA ILE A 415 18.83 -5.36 8.44
C ILE A 415 19.49 -4.25 7.60
N ASP A 416 19.47 -2.99 8.05
CA ASP A 416 20.07 -1.87 7.33
C ASP A 416 21.58 -2.07 7.17
N LEU A 417 22.25 -2.46 8.24
CA LEU A 417 23.68 -2.74 8.21
C LEU A 417 23.98 -4.01 7.41
N ALA A 418 23.20 -5.06 7.62
CA ALA A 418 23.44 -6.38 7.00
C ALA A 418 23.20 -6.40 5.48
N GLU A 419 22.20 -5.68 4.98
CA GLU A 419 21.81 -5.69 3.55
C GLU A 419 22.33 -4.47 2.77
N HIS A 420 22.55 -3.32 3.43
CA HIS A 420 22.88 -2.06 2.76
C HIS A 420 24.21 -1.44 3.23
N ALA A 421 24.85 -1.99 4.28
CA ALA A 421 26.04 -1.42 4.90
C ALA A 421 25.85 0.07 5.30
N GLU A 422 24.62 0.43 5.69
CA GLU A 422 24.19 1.79 5.95
C GLU A 422 23.45 1.85 7.29
N SER A 423 23.44 3.03 7.93
CA SER A 423 22.67 3.29 9.14
C SER A 423 21.78 4.51 8.93
N GLY A 424 20.52 4.42 9.28
CA GLY A 424 19.56 5.52 9.18
C GLY A 424 19.84 6.68 10.15
N TYR A 425 20.63 6.41 11.21
CA TYR A 425 20.93 7.40 12.26
C TYR A 425 22.38 7.33 12.70
N ASP A 426 23.05 8.47 12.73
CA ASP A 426 24.37 8.58 13.37
C ASP A 426 24.18 8.69 14.90
N LEU A 427 24.42 7.58 15.58
CA LEU A 427 24.30 7.48 17.02
C LEU A 427 25.63 7.74 17.75
N SER A 428 26.73 7.97 17.02
CA SER A 428 28.07 8.21 17.58
C SER A 428 28.14 9.49 18.41
N LEU A 429 27.37 10.51 18.03
CA LEU A 429 27.31 11.79 18.73
C LEU A 429 26.45 11.77 20.01
N ALA A 430 25.62 10.76 20.19
CA ALA A 430 24.76 10.65 21.39
C ALA A 430 25.45 9.92 22.57
N GLY A 431 26.66 9.41 22.38
CA GLY A 431 27.47 8.72 23.39
C GLY A 431 28.24 9.67 24.35
N GLY A 432 28.00 10.97 24.30
CA GLY A 432 28.52 11.94 25.28
C GLY A 432 27.84 11.76 26.64
N SER A 433 28.58 11.25 27.59
CA SER A 433 28.39 11.17 29.05
C SER A 433 26.94 11.38 29.57
N GLY A 434 26.12 10.32 29.64
CA GLY A 434 24.89 10.32 30.43
C GLY A 434 23.62 9.79 29.77
N GLY A 435 23.66 9.31 28.53
CA GLY A 435 22.48 9.08 27.71
C GLY A 435 21.94 7.66 27.58
N GLY A 436 22.02 6.81 28.62
CA GLY A 436 21.48 5.46 28.54
C GLY A 436 19.97 5.35 28.31
N SER A 437 19.18 6.43 28.47
CA SER A 437 17.72 6.35 28.45
C SER A 437 17.09 6.64 27.08
N ALA A 438 17.70 7.48 26.23
CA ALA A 438 17.10 7.83 24.92
C ALA A 438 17.16 6.68 23.91
N PHE A 439 18.21 5.86 23.96
CA PHE A 439 18.37 4.69 23.08
C PHE A 439 17.51 3.50 23.47
N ALA A 440 17.31 3.31 24.77
CA ALA A 440 16.37 2.30 25.24
C ALA A 440 14.92 2.59 24.81
N LEU A 441 14.56 3.87 24.71
CA LEU A 441 13.25 4.30 24.20
C LEU A 441 13.10 4.15 22.70
N ALA A 442 14.18 4.20 21.93
CA ALA A 442 14.19 4.00 20.48
C ALA A 442 14.24 2.50 20.07
N GLY A 443 14.30 1.57 21.03
CA GLY A 443 14.38 0.13 20.76
C GLY A 443 15.77 -0.33 20.29
N ILE A 444 16.80 0.49 20.43
CA ILE A 444 18.17 0.15 20.11
C ILE A 444 18.76 -0.53 21.36
N GLY A 445 18.87 -1.85 21.32
CA GLY A 445 19.54 -2.60 22.36
C GLY A 445 21.00 -2.21 22.45
N THR A 446 21.52 -2.07 23.67
CA THR A 446 22.97 -1.99 23.91
C THR A 446 23.65 -3.21 23.26
N PRO A 447 24.77 -3.04 22.50
CA PRO A 447 25.53 -4.18 22.00
C PRO A 447 25.90 -5.07 23.18
N ALA A 448 25.58 -6.35 23.11
CA ALA A 448 26.06 -7.34 24.08
C ALA A 448 27.57 -7.49 23.88
N GLY A 449 28.36 -6.69 24.61
CA GLY A 449 29.83 -6.72 24.49
C GLY A 449 30.58 -5.68 25.32
N ALA A 450 29.89 -4.66 25.87
CA ALA A 450 30.51 -3.73 26.81
C ALA A 450 30.34 -4.26 28.26
N ALA A 451 30.77 -5.47 28.52
CA ALA A 451 31.05 -5.94 29.89
C ALA A 451 32.33 -5.26 30.38
N GLY A 452 32.14 -4.41 31.41
CA GLY A 452 33.11 -3.51 31.96
C GLY A 452 34.52 -4.01 32.11
N THR A 453 35.44 -3.24 31.59
CA THR A 453 36.73 -3.09 32.21
C THR A 453 36.52 -2.22 33.45
N LYS A 454 36.62 -2.86 34.64
CA LYS A 454 36.74 -2.10 35.89
C LYS A 454 37.93 -1.14 35.77
N PRO A 455 37.82 0.10 36.26
CA PRO A 455 38.98 0.94 36.42
C PRO A 455 39.93 0.26 37.44
N ALA A 456 41.21 0.17 37.09
CA ALA A 456 42.22 -0.23 37.99
C ALA A 456 42.20 0.72 39.20
N SER A 457 42.05 0.15 40.39
CA SER A 457 42.21 0.84 41.64
C SER A 457 43.67 1.23 41.77
N ASP A 458 43.95 2.52 41.81
CA ASP A 458 45.23 3.11 42.16
C ASP A 458 45.44 2.87 43.68
N GLU A 459 46.14 1.79 44.05
CA GLU A 459 46.65 1.57 45.38
C GLU A 459 47.97 2.33 45.53
N SER A 460 47.86 3.61 45.97
CA SER A 460 49.00 4.31 46.52
C SER A 460 49.23 3.87 47.98
N GLU A 461 50.22 3.07 48.22
CA GLU A 461 50.72 2.77 49.56
C GLU A 461 51.14 4.05 50.32
N PRO A 462 50.83 4.16 51.62
CA PRO A 462 51.34 5.27 52.40
C PRO A 462 52.80 5.00 52.83
N VAL A 463 53.69 5.86 52.46
CA VAL A 463 55.08 5.96 52.94
C VAL A 463 55.06 6.26 54.44
N SER A 464 55.55 5.30 55.26
CA SER A 464 55.78 5.52 56.66
C SER A 464 57.11 6.29 56.89
N GLU A 465 57.01 7.52 57.32
CA GLU A 465 58.13 8.31 57.80
C GLU A 465 58.46 7.89 59.26
N LYS A 466 59.63 7.23 59.45
CA LYS A 466 60.22 7.05 60.77
C LYS A 466 61.06 8.33 61.09
N VAL A 467 60.62 9.09 62.06
CA VAL A 467 61.43 10.08 62.72
C VAL A 467 62.07 9.43 63.94
N ALA A 468 63.38 9.43 63.93
CA ALA A 468 64.20 9.08 65.08
C ALA A 468 64.34 10.29 65.99
N GLY A 469 64.24 10.05 67.28
CA GLY A 469 64.53 10.92 68.34
C GLY A 469 64.26 10.25 69.67
#